data_36f70e5d33df1cb5264d8a4c86435749
#
_entry.id   36f70e5d33df1cb5264d8a4c86435749
#
_cell.length_a   1.000
_cell.length_b   1.000
_cell.length_c   1.000
_cell.angle_alpha   90.00
_cell.angle_beta   90.00
_cell.angle_gamma   90.00
#
_symmetry.space_group_name_H-M   'P 1'
#
loop_
_entity.id
_entity.type
_entity.pdbx_description
1 polymer ?
#
loop_
_entity_poly.entity_id
_entity_poly.type
_entity_poly.pdbx_seq_one_letter_code
_entity_poly.pdbx_strand_id
1 'polypeptide(L)'
;MAKLLLFDIDGTLLRAHGAGVRSMLRAAEQVIGERCRDAEINFGGAMDPWIFRRLVEHGGYEHSEDAHQVFRSVYGDLLRAELESPENPCKALPGVLPLLSQVRNHPDVRMGLLTGNYPETGTLKLRVAGIDPDWFEVAAWGDMATSRPALIPVALSQIPSSGLTARDVVVIGDTLRDIQCAHENGSLCLAVATGGNTRDELIDGGADVVVDDLTDPEPLLRLFARA
;
A
#
# COMPACT_ATOMS: atom_id res chain seq x y z
N MET A 1 -5.72 3.59 25.04
CA MET A 1 -6.45 4.46 24.10
C MET A 1 -6.52 3.76 22.76
N ALA A 2 -7.64 3.94 22.03
CA ALA A 2 -7.81 3.29 20.73
C ALA A 2 -6.74 3.77 19.73
N LYS A 3 -6.30 2.87 18.86
CA LYS A 3 -5.30 3.13 17.82
C LYS A 3 -5.83 2.69 16.45
N LEU A 4 -5.39 3.38 15.41
CA LEU A 4 -5.65 3.02 14.03
C LEU A 4 -4.35 2.51 13.40
N LEU A 5 -4.33 1.25 12.98
CA LEU A 5 -3.25 0.65 12.22
C LEU A 5 -3.57 0.77 10.73
N LEU A 6 -2.71 1.47 9.99
CA LEU A 6 -2.82 1.62 8.55
C LEU A 6 -1.73 0.79 7.86
N PHE A 7 -2.14 -0.27 7.19
CA PHE A 7 -1.23 -1.18 6.49
C PHE A 7 -1.12 -0.81 5.01
N ASP A 8 0.12 -0.76 4.50
CA ASP A 8 0.33 -0.87 3.06
C ASP A 8 0.14 -2.32 2.60
N ILE A 9 0.03 -2.54 1.30
CA ILE A 9 -0.28 -3.85 0.70
C ILE A 9 0.98 -4.52 0.16
N ASP A 10 1.57 -3.96 -0.91
CA ASP A 10 2.68 -4.59 -1.63
C ASP A 10 3.99 -4.47 -0.85
N GLY A 11 4.65 -5.58 -0.55
CA GLY A 11 5.87 -5.60 0.26
C GLY A 11 5.64 -5.56 1.77
N THR A 12 4.42 -5.29 2.21
CA THR A 12 4.01 -5.23 3.63
C THR A 12 3.08 -6.37 4.00
N LEU A 13 1.89 -6.44 3.43
CA LEU A 13 0.92 -7.52 3.67
C LEU A 13 1.14 -8.73 2.76
N LEU A 14 1.58 -8.50 1.53
CA LEU A 14 1.71 -9.55 0.53
C LEU A 14 2.87 -9.30 -0.43
N ARG A 15 3.23 -10.36 -1.15
CA ARG A 15 4.19 -10.29 -2.27
C ARG A 15 3.52 -10.83 -3.54
N ALA A 16 3.48 -9.98 -4.57
CA ALA A 16 2.93 -10.30 -5.88
C ALA A 16 4.03 -10.45 -6.96
N HIS A 17 5.31 -10.56 -6.56
CA HIS A 17 6.45 -10.83 -7.44
C HIS A 17 6.51 -9.94 -8.72
N GLY A 18 6.19 -8.65 -8.57
CA GLY A 18 6.20 -7.68 -9.66
C GLY A 18 5.00 -7.75 -10.61
N ALA A 19 3.99 -8.58 -10.33
CA ALA A 19 2.78 -8.68 -11.16
C ALA A 19 2.12 -7.32 -11.39
N GLY A 20 2.02 -6.48 -10.35
CA GLY A 20 1.47 -5.12 -10.47
C GLY A 20 2.23 -4.27 -11.47
N VAL A 21 3.56 -4.23 -11.38
CA VAL A 21 4.41 -3.43 -12.29
C VAL A 21 4.29 -3.92 -13.74
N ARG A 22 4.41 -5.25 -13.95
CA ARG A 22 4.31 -5.81 -15.31
C ARG A 22 2.94 -5.54 -15.95
N SER A 23 1.87 -5.75 -15.18
CA SER A 23 0.51 -5.50 -15.67
C SER A 23 0.26 -4.03 -15.96
N MET A 24 0.77 -3.13 -15.10
CA MET A 24 0.62 -1.69 -15.27
C MET A 24 1.37 -1.19 -16.53
N LEU A 25 2.61 -1.63 -16.76
CA LEU A 25 3.38 -1.27 -17.94
C LEU A 25 2.71 -1.80 -19.22
N ARG A 26 2.22 -3.05 -19.22
CA ARG A 26 1.49 -3.63 -20.35
C ARG A 26 0.15 -2.90 -20.61
N ALA A 27 -0.57 -2.51 -19.57
CA ALA A 27 -1.79 -1.73 -19.71
C ALA A 27 -1.51 -0.35 -20.31
N ALA A 28 -0.47 0.33 -19.83
CA ALA A 28 -0.06 1.61 -20.37
C ALA A 28 0.31 1.50 -21.85
N GLU A 29 1.09 0.48 -22.23
CA GLU A 29 1.44 0.22 -23.61
C GLU A 29 0.21 0.04 -24.52
N GLN A 30 -0.79 -0.72 -24.06
CA GLN A 30 -2.02 -0.95 -24.83
C GLN A 30 -2.89 0.30 -24.97
N VAL A 31 -2.90 1.18 -23.99
CA VAL A 31 -3.82 2.33 -23.93
C VAL A 31 -3.20 3.61 -24.48
N ILE A 32 -1.92 3.86 -24.17
CA ILE A 32 -1.22 5.09 -24.56
C ILE A 32 -0.06 4.87 -25.52
N GLY A 33 0.36 3.60 -25.76
CA GLY A 33 1.35 3.23 -26.76
C GLY A 33 2.73 2.87 -26.21
N GLU A 34 3.58 2.36 -27.08
CA GLU A 34 4.86 1.71 -26.71
C GLU A 34 5.90 2.63 -26.09
N ARG A 35 5.82 3.94 -26.31
CA ARG A 35 6.79 4.91 -25.79
C ARG A 35 6.87 4.98 -24.26
N CYS A 36 5.87 4.44 -23.55
CA CYS A 36 5.89 4.39 -22.07
C CYS A 36 6.78 3.26 -21.51
N ARG A 37 7.26 2.31 -22.32
CA ARG A 37 8.02 1.12 -21.88
C ARG A 37 9.29 1.45 -21.11
N ASP A 38 10.02 2.46 -21.55
CA ASP A 38 11.35 2.78 -21.04
C ASP A 38 11.30 3.86 -19.92
N ALA A 39 10.13 4.06 -19.34
CA ALA A 39 9.96 5.03 -18.26
C ALA A 39 10.68 4.57 -16.99
N GLU A 40 11.69 5.31 -16.56
CA GLU A 40 12.37 5.10 -15.30
C GLU A 40 11.50 5.60 -14.14
N ILE A 41 10.65 4.72 -13.60
CA ILE A 41 9.75 5.03 -12.50
C ILE A 41 10.10 4.16 -11.28
N ASN A 42 10.29 4.80 -10.13
CA ASN A 42 10.35 4.09 -8.87
C ASN A 42 8.91 3.80 -8.39
N PHE A 43 8.47 2.55 -8.58
CA PHE A 43 7.13 2.08 -8.23
C PHE A 43 6.92 1.87 -6.73
N GLY A 44 7.98 1.62 -5.94
CA GLY A 44 7.87 1.29 -4.53
C GLY A 44 7.14 2.37 -3.73
N GLY A 45 6.00 2.06 -3.14
CA GLY A 45 5.16 2.98 -2.36
C GLY A 45 4.56 4.15 -3.15
N ALA A 46 4.66 4.15 -4.50
CA ALA A 46 4.06 5.16 -5.34
C ALA A 46 2.55 4.93 -5.49
N MET A 47 1.82 6.01 -5.80
CA MET A 47 0.38 5.94 -6.03
C MET A 47 0.09 5.60 -7.50
N ASP A 48 -0.79 4.65 -7.76
CA ASP A 48 -1.13 4.18 -9.11
C ASP A 48 -1.53 5.33 -10.07
N PRO A 49 -2.37 6.32 -9.66
CA PRO A 49 -2.68 7.47 -10.53
C PRO A 49 -1.46 8.33 -10.87
N TRP A 50 -0.54 8.49 -9.91
CA TRP A 50 0.71 9.22 -10.15
C TRP A 50 1.60 8.47 -11.15
N ILE A 51 1.70 7.13 -11.01
CA ILE A 51 2.46 6.29 -11.94
C ILE A 51 1.89 6.42 -13.35
N PHE A 52 0.56 6.27 -13.51
CA PHE A 52 -0.09 6.43 -14.82
C PHE A 52 0.23 7.79 -15.45
N ARG A 53 0.13 8.87 -14.68
CA ARG A 53 0.47 10.22 -15.17
C ARG A 53 1.92 10.30 -15.64
N ARG A 54 2.87 9.71 -14.90
CA ARG A 54 4.30 9.68 -15.29
C ARG A 54 4.51 8.88 -16.57
N LEU A 55 3.79 7.78 -16.78
CA LEU A 55 3.84 6.99 -18.01
C LEU A 55 3.33 7.80 -19.21
N VAL A 56 2.23 8.51 -19.04
CA VAL A 56 1.66 9.41 -20.06
C VAL A 56 2.64 10.52 -20.43
N GLU A 57 3.20 11.22 -19.44
CA GLU A 57 4.19 12.29 -19.62
C GLU A 57 5.45 11.78 -20.33
N HIS A 58 5.99 10.64 -19.91
CA HIS A 58 7.17 10.04 -20.52
C HIS A 58 6.93 9.66 -21.98
N GLY A 59 5.76 9.11 -22.29
CA GLY A 59 5.37 8.76 -23.66
C GLY A 59 5.13 9.98 -24.56
N GLY A 60 5.08 11.19 -24.01
CA GLY A 60 4.74 12.41 -24.74
C GLY A 60 3.28 12.48 -25.17
N TYR A 61 2.38 11.83 -24.43
CA TYR A 61 0.95 11.85 -24.64
C TYR A 61 0.25 12.88 -23.75
N GLU A 62 -0.93 13.31 -24.15
CA GLU A 62 -1.79 14.15 -23.29
C GLU A 62 -2.56 13.26 -22.31
N HIS A 63 -2.64 13.70 -21.05
CA HIS A 63 -3.46 13.04 -20.06
C HIS A 63 -4.94 13.23 -20.39
N SER A 64 -5.71 12.14 -20.41
CA SER A 64 -7.15 12.15 -20.63
C SER A 64 -7.81 11.25 -19.58
N GLU A 65 -8.92 11.70 -19.02
CA GLU A 65 -9.66 10.91 -18.03
C GLU A 65 -10.22 9.64 -18.66
N ASP A 66 -10.67 9.69 -19.93
CA ASP A 66 -11.15 8.50 -20.64
C ASP A 66 -10.03 7.46 -20.79
N ALA A 67 -8.81 7.89 -21.19
CA ALA A 67 -7.66 7.00 -21.27
C ALA A 67 -7.30 6.45 -19.91
N HIS A 68 -7.42 7.24 -18.84
CA HIS A 68 -7.17 6.78 -17.48
C HIS A 68 -8.15 5.70 -17.05
N GLN A 69 -9.45 5.85 -17.33
CA GLN A 69 -10.46 4.83 -17.01
C GLN A 69 -10.23 3.54 -17.79
N VAL A 70 -9.91 3.64 -19.10
CA VAL A 70 -9.56 2.48 -19.92
C VAL A 70 -8.31 1.79 -19.37
N PHE A 71 -7.28 2.56 -19.00
CA PHE A 71 -6.06 2.03 -18.38
C PHE A 71 -6.37 1.25 -17.09
N ARG A 72 -7.19 1.79 -16.18
CA ARG A 72 -7.59 1.09 -14.94
C ARG A 72 -8.24 -0.25 -15.23
N SER A 73 -9.15 -0.30 -16.20
CA SER A 73 -9.84 -1.53 -16.60
C SER A 73 -8.84 -2.57 -17.16
N VAL A 74 -8.02 -2.16 -18.12
CA VAL A 74 -7.02 -3.05 -18.75
C VAL A 74 -5.99 -3.51 -17.72
N TYR A 75 -5.53 -2.63 -16.83
CA TYR A 75 -4.61 -2.97 -15.75
C TYR A 75 -5.23 -4.02 -14.81
N GLY A 76 -6.49 -3.86 -14.41
CA GLY A 76 -7.19 -4.82 -13.55
C GLY A 76 -7.29 -6.22 -14.19
N ASP A 77 -7.62 -6.30 -15.48
CA ASP A 77 -7.72 -7.56 -16.22
C ASP A 77 -6.36 -8.26 -16.36
N LEU A 78 -5.32 -7.51 -16.74
CA LEU A 78 -3.96 -8.03 -16.84
C LEU A 78 -3.41 -8.48 -15.50
N LEU A 79 -3.67 -7.72 -14.43
CA LEU A 79 -3.24 -8.08 -13.08
C LEU A 79 -3.91 -9.38 -12.61
N ARG A 80 -5.20 -9.56 -12.88
CA ARG A 80 -5.92 -10.79 -12.56
C ARG A 80 -5.23 -11.99 -13.21
N ALA A 81 -4.94 -11.92 -14.51
CA ALA A 81 -4.26 -12.99 -15.23
C ALA A 81 -2.86 -13.29 -14.68
N GLU A 82 -2.10 -12.25 -14.31
CA GLU A 82 -0.77 -12.40 -13.70
C GLU A 82 -0.83 -13.06 -12.30
N LEU A 83 -1.81 -12.69 -11.48
CA LEU A 83 -1.97 -13.22 -10.11
C LEU A 83 -2.47 -14.67 -10.10
N GLU A 84 -3.18 -15.11 -11.12
CA GLU A 84 -3.62 -16.50 -11.31
C GLU A 84 -2.47 -17.40 -11.81
N SER A 85 -1.34 -16.83 -12.24
CA SER A 85 -0.19 -17.59 -12.72
C SER A 85 0.46 -18.41 -11.59
N PRO A 86 0.66 -19.72 -11.78
CA PRO A 86 1.30 -20.57 -10.77
C PRO A 86 2.81 -20.30 -10.62
N GLU A 87 3.44 -19.62 -11.58
CA GLU A 87 4.88 -19.38 -11.57
C GLU A 87 5.31 -18.38 -10.48
N ASN A 88 4.47 -17.38 -10.20
CA ASN A 88 4.75 -16.33 -9.22
C ASN A 88 3.53 -16.09 -8.34
N PRO A 89 3.19 -17.02 -7.43
CA PRO A 89 1.96 -16.93 -6.66
C PRO A 89 1.96 -15.73 -5.72
N CYS A 90 0.91 -14.90 -5.82
CA CYS A 90 0.66 -13.85 -4.85
C CYS A 90 0.31 -14.49 -3.50
N LYS A 91 1.06 -14.14 -2.43
CA LYS A 91 0.89 -14.73 -1.10
C LYS A 91 1.08 -13.68 -0.01
N ALA A 92 0.39 -13.88 1.11
CA ALA A 92 0.66 -13.14 2.34
C ALA A 92 2.12 -13.37 2.78
N LEU A 93 2.74 -12.30 3.27
CA LEU A 93 4.10 -12.34 3.80
C LEU A 93 4.16 -13.03 5.18
N PRO A 94 5.35 -13.46 5.64
CA PRO A 94 5.50 -14.12 6.93
C PRO A 94 4.90 -13.30 8.08
N GLY A 95 4.17 -13.96 8.96
CA GLY A 95 3.54 -13.36 10.14
C GLY A 95 2.26 -12.56 9.89
N VAL A 96 1.92 -12.20 8.64
CA VAL A 96 0.80 -11.32 8.33
C VAL A 96 -0.55 -11.90 8.79
N LEU A 97 -0.91 -13.10 8.37
CA LEU A 97 -2.22 -13.68 8.71
C LEU A 97 -2.42 -13.87 10.23
N PRO A 98 -1.43 -14.42 10.98
CA PRO A 98 -1.50 -14.48 12.44
C PRO A 98 -1.63 -13.11 13.09
N LEU A 99 -0.82 -12.12 12.66
CA LEU A 99 -0.87 -10.76 13.20
C LEU A 99 -2.25 -10.11 12.97
N LEU A 100 -2.76 -10.13 11.73
CA LEU A 100 -4.08 -9.56 11.42
C LEU A 100 -5.19 -10.24 12.23
N SER A 101 -5.13 -11.57 12.40
CA SER A 101 -6.10 -12.31 13.24
C SER A 101 -6.04 -11.88 14.71
N GLN A 102 -4.85 -11.63 15.25
CA GLN A 102 -4.66 -11.18 16.63
C GLN A 102 -5.15 -9.74 16.81
N VAL A 103 -4.75 -8.84 15.91
CA VAL A 103 -5.01 -7.40 15.99
C VAL A 103 -6.50 -7.09 15.83
N ARG A 104 -7.20 -7.72 14.88
CA ARG A 104 -8.63 -7.48 14.64
C ARG A 104 -9.53 -7.80 15.83
N ASN A 105 -9.06 -8.66 16.73
CA ASN A 105 -9.80 -9.02 17.95
C ASN A 105 -9.44 -8.15 19.16
N HIS A 106 -8.51 -7.18 18.99
CA HIS A 106 -8.10 -6.31 20.06
C HIS A 106 -9.07 -5.14 20.23
N PRO A 107 -9.68 -4.93 21.43
CA PRO A 107 -10.79 -3.97 21.61
C PRO A 107 -10.39 -2.52 21.35
N ASP A 108 -9.12 -2.18 21.54
CA ASP A 108 -8.59 -0.82 21.38
C ASP A 108 -7.89 -0.59 20.04
N VAL A 109 -8.03 -1.51 19.08
CA VAL A 109 -7.36 -1.39 17.79
C VAL A 109 -8.36 -1.44 16.65
N ARG A 110 -8.20 -0.50 15.72
CA ARG A 110 -8.89 -0.48 14.43
C ARG A 110 -7.87 -0.76 13.33
N MET A 111 -8.25 -1.52 12.33
CA MET A 111 -7.39 -1.81 11.18
C MET A 111 -7.88 -1.07 9.94
N GLY A 112 -6.96 -0.56 9.18
CA GLY A 112 -7.21 0.08 7.89
C GLY A 112 -6.11 -0.19 6.88
N LEU A 113 -6.38 0.16 5.64
CA LEU A 113 -5.42 0.17 4.54
C LEU A 113 -4.95 1.60 4.26
N LEU A 114 -3.68 1.74 3.91
CA LEU A 114 -3.10 2.95 3.36
C LEU A 114 -2.15 2.52 2.24
N THR A 115 -2.56 2.68 1.00
CA THR A 115 -1.82 2.12 -0.13
C THR A 115 -1.88 3.01 -1.36
N GLY A 116 -0.87 2.89 -2.21
CA GLY A 116 -0.85 3.54 -3.52
C GLY A 116 -1.74 2.88 -4.56
N ASN A 117 -2.25 1.68 -4.29
CA ASN A 117 -3.08 0.92 -5.24
C ASN A 117 -4.43 1.59 -5.50
N TYR A 118 -5.00 1.34 -6.68
CA TYR A 118 -6.44 1.53 -6.89
C TYR A 118 -7.25 0.54 -6.05
N PRO A 119 -8.51 0.88 -5.68
CA PRO A 119 -9.37 -0.01 -4.89
C PRO A 119 -9.53 -1.41 -5.49
N GLU A 120 -9.76 -1.49 -6.80
CA GLU A 120 -9.99 -2.73 -7.51
C GLU A 120 -8.75 -3.64 -7.55
N THR A 121 -7.56 -3.07 -7.76
CA THR A 121 -6.32 -3.84 -7.87
C THR A 121 -5.77 -4.25 -6.51
N GLY A 122 -5.84 -3.36 -5.50
CA GLY A 122 -5.47 -3.68 -4.14
C GLY A 122 -6.37 -4.75 -3.53
N THR A 123 -7.70 -4.64 -3.69
CA THR A 123 -8.66 -5.64 -3.23
C THR A 123 -8.43 -7.00 -3.90
N LEU A 124 -8.14 -7.02 -5.20
CA LEU A 124 -7.83 -8.25 -5.92
C LEU A 124 -6.59 -8.94 -5.34
N LYS A 125 -5.49 -8.20 -5.12
CA LYS A 125 -4.26 -8.73 -4.52
C LYS A 125 -4.50 -9.33 -3.14
N LEU A 126 -5.22 -8.62 -2.27
CA LEU A 126 -5.55 -9.10 -0.92
C LEU A 126 -6.30 -10.42 -0.98
N ARG A 127 -7.35 -10.52 -1.79
CA ARG A 127 -8.15 -11.76 -1.92
C ARG A 127 -7.32 -12.93 -2.42
N VAL A 128 -6.48 -12.73 -3.43
CA VAL A 128 -5.61 -13.79 -3.96
C VAL A 128 -4.59 -14.24 -2.92
N ALA A 129 -4.09 -13.32 -2.07
CA ALA A 129 -3.18 -13.65 -0.97
C ALA A 129 -3.87 -14.30 0.24
N GLY A 130 -5.20 -14.49 0.21
CA GLY A 130 -5.98 -15.07 1.32
C GLY A 130 -6.26 -14.09 2.45
N ILE A 131 -6.14 -12.78 2.19
CA ILE A 131 -6.47 -11.71 3.14
C ILE A 131 -7.85 -11.17 2.77
N ASP A 132 -8.79 -11.24 3.72
CA ASP A 132 -10.13 -10.72 3.53
C ASP A 132 -10.12 -9.18 3.63
N PRO A 133 -10.48 -8.44 2.57
CA PRO A 133 -10.54 -6.98 2.62
C PRO A 133 -11.51 -6.43 3.68
N ASP A 134 -12.55 -7.17 4.03
CA ASP A 134 -13.55 -6.77 5.02
C ASP A 134 -13.01 -6.79 6.47
N TRP A 135 -11.77 -7.24 6.68
CA TRP A 135 -11.11 -7.09 7.97
C TRP A 135 -10.66 -5.65 8.24
N PHE A 136 -10.57 -4.81 7.22
CA PHE A 136 -10.13 -3.44 7.33
C PHE A 136 -11.34 -2.49 7.37
N GLU A 137 -11.49 -1.79 8.49
CA GLU A 137 -12.64 -0.88 8.73
C GLU A 137 -12.58 0.36 7.83
N VAL A 138 -11.38 0.80 7.48
CA VAL A 138 -11.13 1.95 6.59
C VAL A 138 -10.13 1.58 5.52
N ALA A 139 -10.22 2.25 4.36
CA ALA A 139 -9.24 2.08 3.31
C ALA A 139 -8.97 3.42 2.60
N ALA A 140 -7.72 3.85 2.65
CA ALA A 140 -7.22 5.01 1.93
C ALA A 140 -6.44 4.53 0.70
N TRP A 141 -7.09 4.59 -0.45
CA TRP A 141 -6.58 4.14 -1.74
C TRP A 141 -5.84 5.25 -2.48
N GLY A 142 -4.94 4.86 -3.38
CA GLY A 142 -4.09 5.79 -4.11
C GLY A 142 -4.80 6.82 -4.98
N ASP A 143 -6.06 6.60 -5.32
CA ASP A 143 -6.88 7.55 -6.09
C ASP A 143 -7.71 8.51 -5.21
N MET A 144 -7.65 8.36 -3.89
CA MET A 144 -8.41 9.21 -2.96
C MET A 144 -7.69 10.51 -2.55
N ALA A 145 -6.42 10.67 -2.92
CA ALA A 145 -5.65 11.86 -2.58
C ALA A 145 -4.60 12.19 -3.67
N THR A 146 -4.04 13.39 -3.61
CA THR A 146 -3.00 13.84 -4.55
C THR A 146 -1.58 13.50 -4.11
N SER A 147 -1.40 13.11 -2.83
CA SER A 147 -0.12 12.67 -2.26
C SER A 147 -0.33 11.59 -1.21
N ARG A 148 0.68 10.75 -0.99
CA ARG A 148 0.60 9.66 -0.01
C ARG A 148 0.37 10.17 1.43
N PRO A 149 1.01 11.25 1.92
CA PRO A 149 0.70 11.81 3.24
C PRO A 149 -0.76 12.24 3.42
N ALA A 150 -1.42 12.69 2.35
CA ALA A 150 -2.84 13.07 2.41
C ALA A 150 -3.80 11.88 2.60
N LEU A 151 -3.32 10.63 2.50
CA LEU A 151 -4.13 9.44 2.73
C LEU A 151 -4.46 9.21 4.22
N ILE A 152 -3.63 9.66 5.17
CA ILE A 152 -3.94 9.55 6.62
C ILE A 152 -5.20 10.35 6.98
N PRO A 153 -5.33 11.65 6.64
CA PRO A 153 -6.59 12.38 6.81
C PRO A 153 -7.80 11.71 6.13
N VAL A 154 -7.61 11.12 4.94
CA VAL A 154 -8.67 10.38 4.24
C VAL A 154 -9.14 9.17 5.06
N ALA A 155 -8.21 8.36 5.61
CA ALA A 155 -8.55 7.24 6.47
C ALA A 155 -9.31 7.68 7.73
N LEU A 156 -8.82 8.71 8.41
CA LEU A 156 -9.46 9.25 9.62
C LEU A 156 -10.87 9.82 9.35
N SER A 157 -11.09 10.40 8.17
CA SER A 157 -12.40 10.94 7.78
C SER A 157 -13.49 9.86 7.64
N GLN A 158 -13.11 8.60 7.45
CA GLN A 158 -14.04 7.47 7.35
C GLN A 158 -14.56 7.02 8.74
N ILE A 159 -13.89 7.42 9.83
CA ILE A 159 -14.26 7.06 11.22
C ILE A 159 -14.36 8.31 12.11
N PRO A 160 -15.12 9.35 11.75
CA PRO A 160 -15.11 10.64 12.45
C PRO A 160 -15.60 10.54 13.91
N SER A 161 -16.47 9.57 14.20
CA SER A 161 -16.99 9.33 15.56
C SER A 161 -15.99 8.65 16.50
N SER A 162 -14.83 8.21 16.02
CA SER A 162 -13.81 7.54 16.82
C SER A 162 -13.08 8.49 17.78
N GLY A 163 -13.02 9.79 17.45
CA GLY A 163 -12.19 10.77 18.15
C GLY A 163 -10.69 10.61 17.91
N LEU A 164 -10.27 9.70 17.03
CA LEU A 164 -8.87 9.47 16.70
C LEU A 164 -8.28 10.63 15.88
N THR A 165 -7.02 10.91 16.15
CA THR A 165 -6.21 11.89 15.45
C THR A 165 -5.02 11.22 14.76
N ALA A 166 -4.25 11.95 13.96
CA ALA A 166 -3.05 11.40 13.34
C ALA A 166 -2.02 10.86 14.35
N ARG A 167 -1.99 11.38 15.58
CA ARG A 167 -1.13 10.86 16.67
C ARG A 167 -1.52 9.47 17.15
N ASP A 168 -2.75 9.05 16.88
CA ASP A 168 -3.27 7.74 17.24
C ASP A 168 -3.10 6.72 16.10
N VAL A 169 -2.45 7.13 15.01
CA VAL A 169 -2.19 6.30 13.83
C VAL A 169 -0.78 5.71 13.89
N VAL A 170 -0.69 4.43 13.56
CA VAL A 170 0.57 3.76 13.22
C VAL A 170 0.49 3.29 11.78
N VAL A 171 1.39 3.76 10.93
CA VAL A 171 1.56 3.27 9.56
C VAL A 171 2.47 2.06 9.58
N ILE A 172 2.07 0.98 8.92
CA ILE A 172 2.88 -0.21 8.71
C ILE A 172 3.17 -0.31 7.22
N GLY A 173 4.45 -0.19 6.83
CA GLY A 173 4.86 -0.15 5.44
C GLY A 173 6.31 -0.61 5.24
N ASP A 174 6.74 -0.77 3.99
CA ASP A 174 8.06 -1.30 3.64
C ASP A 174 8.95 -0.30 2.90
N THR A 175 8.48 0.95 2.75
CA THR A 175 9.17 1.98 1.97
C THR A 175 9.45 3.25 2.75
N LEU A 176 10.45 4.03 2.28
CA LEU A 176 10.71 5.39 2.79
C LEU A 176 9.50 6.31 2.63
N ARG A 177 8.61 6.05 1.65
CA ARG A 177 7.36 6.81 1.46
C ARG A 177 6.35 6.57 2.56
N ASP A 178 6.36 5.39 3.20
CA ASP A 178 5.51 5.09 4.35
C ASP A 178 5.98 5.86 5.58
N ILE A 179 7.29 5.88 5.81
CA ILE A 179 7.92 6.65 6.89
C ILE A 179 7.60 8.14 6.73
N GLN A 180 7.83 8.69 5.53
CA GLN A 180 7.50 10.08 5.22
C GLN A 180 6.01 10.36 5.44
N CYS A 181 5.12 9.48 4.94
CA CYS A 181 3.68 9.61 5.09
C CYS A 181 3.26 9.70 6.57
N ALA A 182 3.81 8.83 7.41
CA ALA A 182 3.54 8.84 8.84
C ALA A 182 4.02 10.15 9.49
N HIS A 183 5.28 10.49 9.30
CA HIS A 183 5.93 11.60 9.99
C HIS A 183 5.39 12.97 9.60
N GLU A 184 5.03 13.19 8.32
CA GLU A 184 4.39 14.45 7.90
C GLU A 184 3.04 14.71 8.59
N ASN A 185 2.38 13.64 9.09
CA ASN A 185 1.14 13.74 9.86
C ASN A 185 1.34 13.69 11.38
N GLY A 186 2.57 13.49 11.86
CA GLY A 186 2.85 13.27 13.28
C GLY A 186 2.38 11.91 13.79
N SER A 187 2.25 10.95 12.89
CA SER A 187 1.96 9.53 13.15
C SER A 187 3.25 8.73 13.34
N LEU A 188 3.16 7.54 13.93
CA LEU A 188 4.29 6.61 14.03
C LEU A 188 4.37 5.69 12.81
N CYS A 189 5.59 5.20 12.51
CA CYS A 189 5.85 4.24 11.45
C CYS A 189 6.56 2.99 11.99
N LEU A 190 5.94 1.81 11.80
CA LEU A 190 6.62 0.53 11.87
C LEU A 190 6.99 0.12 10.44
N ALA A 191 8.27 0.13 10.13
CA ALA A 191 8.77 -0.28 8.83
C ALA A 191 9.13 -1.76 8.81
N VAL A 192 8.76 -2.47 7.73
CA VAL A 192 8.99 -3.91 7.54
C VAL A 192 9.97 -4.11 6.40
N ALA A 193 11.10 -4.78 6.64
CA ALA A 193 12.16 -4.99 5.65
C ALA A 193 11.84 -6.16 4.69
N THR A 194 10.57 -6.28 4.28
CA THR A 194 10.10 -7.31 3.35
C THR A 194 9.91 -6.81 1.92
N GLY A 195 10.01 -5.50 1.69
CA GLY A 195 9.80 -4.86 0.40
C GLY A 195 11.06 -4.46 -0.35
N GLY A 196 11.01 -3.30 -0.97
CA GLY A 196 12.09 -2.80 -1.83
C GLY A 196 13.23 -2.11 -1.11
N ASN A 197 13.01 -1.60 0.11
CA ASN A 197 14.05 -0.96 0.91
C ASN A 197 14.69 -1.96 1.89
N THR A 198 16.00 -1.84 2.05
CA THR A 198 16.76 -2.60 3.04
C THR A 198 16.46 -2.12 4.46
N ARG A 199 16.76 -2.98 5.46
CA ARG A 199 16.63 -2.61 6.86
C ARG A 199 17.39 -1.34 7.23
N ASP A 200 18.63 -1.20 6.73
CA ASP A 200 19.46 -0.04 7.01
C ASP A 200 18.88 1.25 6.40
N GLU A 201 18.38 1.18 5.15
CA GLU A 201 17.69 2.31 4.53
C GLU A 201 16.44 2.74 5.31
N LEU A 202 15.68 1.78 5.85
CA LEU A 202 14.50 2.09 6.67
C LEU A 202 14.88 2.72 8.02
N ILE A 203 15.98 2.27 8.64
CA ILE A 203 16.54 2.88 9.85
C ILE A 203 17.02 4.30 9.57
N ASP A 204 17.82 4.48 8.51
CA ASP A 204 18.34 5.78 8.10
C ASP A 204 17.21 6.73 7.67
N GLY A 205 16.11 6.20 7.13
CA GLY A 205 14.87 6.91 6.82
C GLY A 205 14.09 7.36 8.05
N GLY A 206 14.49 6.92 9.25
CA GLY A 206 13.98 7.38 10.53
C GLY A 206 12.71 6.65 11.01
N ALA A 207 12.41 5.45 10.54
CA ALA A 207 11.28 4.67 11.05
C ALA A 207 11.34 4.53 12.58
N ASP A 208 10.20 4.65 13.27
CA ASP A 208 10.14 4.54 14.74
C ASP A 208 10.50 3.14 15.22
N VAL A 209 10.14 2.13 14.44
CA VAL A 209 10.53 0.72 14.63
C VAL A 209 10.79 0.10 13.27
N VAL A 210 11.84 -0.74 13.15
CA VAL A 210 12.11 -1.53 11.95
C VAL A 210 12.14 -3.01 12.33
N VAL A 211 11.39 -3.84 11.61
CA VAL A 211 11.34 -5.30 11.76
C VAL A 211 11.70 -5.99 10.45
N ASP A 212 12.17 -7.23 10.53
CA ASP A 212 12.51 -8.00 9.34
C ASP A 212 11.24 -8.54 8.64
N ASP A 213 10.24 -8.95 9.44
CA ASP A 213 8.92 -9.37 9.01
C ASP A 213 7.89 -9.18 10.16
N LEU A 214 6.66 -9.64 9.96
CA LEU A 214 5.57 -9.51 10.94
C LEU A 214 5.32 -10.79 11.76
N THR A 215 6.30 -11.69 11.86
CA THR A 215 6.17 -12.95 12.64
C THR A 215 6.17 -12.70 14.15
N ASP A 216 6.90 -11.68 14.62
CA ASP A 216 6.87 -11.22 16.01
C ASP A 216 5.94 -10.01 16.16
N PRO A 217 4.78 -10.12 16.83
CA PRO A 217 3.86 -9.01 17.03
C PRO A 217 4.34 -8.00 18.08
N GLU A 218 5.30 -8.36 18.93
CA GLU A 218 5.71 -7.58 20.10
C GLU A 218 6.20 -6.16 19.77
N PRO A 219 7.01 -5.93 18.69
CA PRO A 219 7.40 -4.57 18.32
C PRO A 219 6.21 -3.64 17.99
N LEU A 220 5.17 -4.17 17.32
CA LEU A 220 3.95 -3.42 17.04
C LEU A 220 3.16 -3.14 18.32
N LEU A 221 3.01 -4.14 19.20
CA LEU A 221 2.30 -3.99 20.47
C LEU A 221 2.98 -2.96 21.38
N ARG A 222 4.30 -2.89 21.38
CA ARG A 222 5.06 -1.87 22.13
C ARG A 222 4.86 -0.46 21.60
N LEU A 223 4.64 -0.29 20.29
CA LEU A 223 4.30 1.03 19.73
C LEU A 223 2.95 1.53 20.25
N PHE A 224 1.99 0.64 20.48
CA PHE A 224 0.71 1.02 21.08
C PHE A 224 0.86 1.62 22.49
N ALA A 225 1.83 1.15 23.26
CA ALA A 225 2.05 1.62 24.62
C ALA A 225 2.74 3.00 24.66
N ARG A 226 3.36 3.44 23.57
CA ARG A 226 4.09 4.73 23.47
C ARG A 226 3.25 5.87 22.90
N ALA A 227 2.23 5.56 22.13
CA ALA A 227 1.32 6.50 21.48
C ALA A 227 0.02 6.66 22.34
#